data_e1f251c71e4d487613aca8240c38dd0f
#
_entry.id   e1f251c71e4d487613aca8240c38dd0f
#
_cell.length_a   1.000
_cell.length_b   1.000
_cell.length_c   1.000
_cell.angle_alpha   90.00
_cell.angle_beta   90.00
_cell.angle_gamma   90.00
#
_symmetry.space_group_name_H-M   'P 1'
#
loop_
_entity.id
_entity.type
_entity.pdbx_description
1 polymer ?
#
loop_
_entity_poly.entity_id
_entity_poly.type
_entity_poly.pdbx_seq_one_letter_code
_entity_poly.pdbx_strand_id
1 'polypeptide(L)'
;NYDLFKLAMKVSAKRLFPNFAFIDAPFNLQYYKPGHPETEVAYMGCRTRVMGNVYDPSREIAPGRGNLSFTSINLPRLAIVVDGDIPQFFKLLDGMLDKTMQQLLDRYEIQASRVVRNFPFLMGEGVWMDSDKLGPDDEVGEVLKHGTLSIGFCGLAECLVALTCLLYTSPSPRD
;
A
#
# COMPACT_ATOMS: atom_id res chain seq x y z
N ASN A 1 20.83 0.75 -22.12
CA ASN A 1 22.20 1.03 -21.69
C ASN A 1 22.60 0.11 -20.52
N TYR A 2 23.34 -0.98 -20.83
CA TYR A 2 23.66 -2.03 -19.87
C TYR A 2 24.58 -1.56 -18.74
N ASP A 3 25.45 -0.61 -18.99
CA ASP A 3 26.39 -0.10 -17.97
C ASP A 3 25.68 0.78 -16.94
N LEU A 4 24.69 1.58 -17.36
CA LEU A 4 23.82 2.30 -16.43
C LEU A 4 22.98 1.34 -15.58
N PHE A 5 22.48 0.27 -16.18
CA PHE A 5 21.78 -0.76 -15.42
C PHE A 5 22.68 -1.42 -14.35
N LYS A 6 23.91 -1.82 -14.71
CA LYS A 6 24.87 -2.35 -13.74
C LYS A 6 25.18 -1.37 -12.62
N LEU A 7 25.36 -0.09 -12.96
CA LEU A 7 25.61 0.96 -11.97
C LEU A 7 24.42 1.10 -11.01
N ALA A 8 23.20 1.15 -11.55
CA ALA A 8 21.99 1.22 -10.77
C ALA A 8 21.85 0.01 -9.82
N MET A 9 22.15 -1.20 -10.29
CA MET A 9 22.15 -2.41 -9.45
C MET A 9 23.18 -2.32 -8.31
N LYS A 10 24.39 -1.86 -8.61
CA LYS A 10 25.43 -1.67 -7.58
C LYS A 10 25.04 -0.63 -6.53
N VAL A 11 24.39 0.44 -6.95
CA VAL A 11 23.91 1.48 -6.03
C VAL A 11 22.79 0.92 -5.16
N SER A 12 21.82 0.24 -5.75
CA SER A 12 20.70 -0.38 -5.01
C SER A 12 21.18 -1.41 -3.99
N ALA A 13 22.17 -2.23 -4.35
CA ALA A 13 22.75 -3.21 -3.42
C ALA A 13 23.40 -2.57 -2.19
N LYS A 14 23.95 -1.35 -2.32
CA LYS A 14 24.61 -0.63 -1.23
C LYS A 14 23.69 0.30 -0.44
N ARG A 15 22.68 0.87 -1.08
CA ARG A 15 21.89 1.99 -0.54
C ARG A 15 20.38 1.71 -0.47
N LEU A 16 19.93 0.56 -1.00
CA LEU A 16 18.52 0.21 -1.16
C LEU A 16 17.74 1.15 -2.11
N PHE A 17 18.44 1.97 -2.87
CA PHE A 17 17.93 2.88 -3.89
C PHE A 17 18.80 2.79 -5.15
N PRO A 18 18.24 3.05 -6.36
CA PRO A 18 16.82 3.33 -6.65
C PRO A 18 15.91 2.09 -6.52
N ASN A 19 14.61 2.31 -6.37
CA ASN A 19 13.60 1.28 -6.53
C ASN A 19 13.30 1.09 -8.03
N PHE A 20 13.06 -0.15 -8.42
CA PHE A 20 12.75 -0.50 -9.81
C PHE A 20 11.27 -0.91 -9.94
N ALA A 21 10.62 -0.42 -10.99
CA ALA A 21 9.30 -0.86 -11.39
C ALA A 21 9.37 -1.56 -12.74
N PHE A 22 8.75 -2.72 -12.86
CA PHE A 22 8.61 -3.46 -14.11
C PHE A 22 7.32 -3.02 -14.80
N ILE A 23 7.37 -1.89 -15.50
CA ILE A 23 6.19 -1.30 -16.14
C ILE A 23 5.65 -2.16 -17.28
N ASP A 24 6.50 -2.98 -17.89
CA ASP A 24 6.17 -3.94 -18.95
C ASP A 24 5.71 -5.32 -18.44
N ALA A 25 5.67 -5.52 -17.13
CA ALA A 25 5.16 -6.76 -16.55
C ALA A 25 3.64 -6.91 -16.78
N PRO A 26 3.13 -8.13 -17.03
CA PRO A 26 1.72 -8.35 -17.34
C PRO A 26 0.75 -7.76 -16.31
N PHE A 27 1.09 -7.84 -15.02
CA PHE A 27 0.26 -7.30 -13.93
C PHE A 27 0.21 -5.76 -13.90
N ASN A 28 1.11 -5.07 -14.60
CA ASN A 28 1.09 -3.63 -14.80
C ASN A 28 0.45 -3.28 -16.14
N LEU A 29 0.81 -4.00 -17.21
CA LEU A 29 0.28 -3.75 -18.55
C LEU A 29 -1.25 -3.92 -18.67
N GLN A 30 -1.87 -4.71 -17.79
CA GLN A 30 -3.34 -4.88 -17.80
C GLN A 30 -4.12 -3.56 -17.63
N TYR A 31 -3.51 -2.54 -17.03
CA TYR A 31 -4.13 -1.22 -16.82
C TYR A 31 -3.74 -0.22 -17.89
N TYR A 32 -2.61 -0.44 -18.56
CA TYR A 32 -2.06 0.52 -19.52
C TYR A 32 -2.87 0.58 -20.81
N LYS A 33 -3.23 1.80 -21.22
CA LYS A 33 -3.92 2.07 -22.48
C LYS A 33 -3.03 2.96 -23.35
N PRO A 34 -2.59 2.52 -24.53
CA PRO A 34 -1.80 3.35 -25.44
C PRO A 34 -2.46 4.69 -25.73
N GLY A 35 -1.69 5.78 -25.64
CA GLY A 35 -2.22 7.15 -25.81
C GLY A 35 -2.84 7.76 -24.56
N HIS A 36 -2.88 7.01 -23.43
CA HIS A 36 -3.43 7.44 -22.15
C HIS A 36 -2.37 7.32 -21.04
N PRO A 37 -1.42 8.28 -20.95
CA PRO A 37 -0.30 8.21 -19.99
C PRO A 37 -0.75 8.16 -18.53
N GLU A 38 -1.95 8.68 -18.21
CA GLU A 38 -2.55 8.61 -16.88
C GLU A 38 -2.85 7.16 -16.43
N THR A 39 -2.90 6.21 -17.36
CA THR A 39 -3.11 4.78 -17.08
C THR A 39 -1.80 4.02 -16.84
N GLU A 40 -0.66 4.66 -17.00
CA GLU A 40 0.62 4.05 -16.68
C GLU A 40 0.78 3.89 -15.18
N VAL A 41 1.33 2.75 -14.76
CA VAL A 41 1.51 2.48 -13.34
C VAL A 41 2.52 3.44 -12.71
N ALA A 42 2.16 3.98 -11.55
CA ALA A 42 3.06 4.76 -10.71
C ALA A 42 3.08 4.17 -9.29
N TYR A 43 4.26 4.20 -8.69
CA TYR A 43 4.45 3.75 -7.32
C TYR A 43 4.61 4.95 -6.38
N MET A 44 3.92 4.89 -5.24
CA MET A 44 4.07 5.85 -4.15
C MET A 44 4.95 5.29 -3.06
N GLY A 45 5.78 6.13 -2.47
CA GLY A 45 6.75 5.70 -1.48
C GLY A 45 7.64 4.60 -2.04
N CYS A 46 7.79 3.50 -1.30
CA CYS A 46 8.69 2.43 -1.71
C CYS A 46 8.06 1.47 -2.73
N ARG A 47 6.79 1.08 -2.54
CA ARG A 47 6.17 -0.02 -3.30
C ARG A 47 4.65 0.06 -3.40
N THR A 48 4.02 1.11 -2.91
CA THR A 48 2.55 1.24 -2.99
C THR A 48 2.14 1.55 -4.42
N ARG A 49 1.32 0.69 -4.98
CA ARG A 49 0.72 0.85 -6.30
C ARG A 49 -0.78 1.05 -6.16
N VAL A 50 -1.29 2.17 -6.67
CA VAL A 50 -2.72 2.48 -6.68
C VAL A 50 -3.19 2.56 -8.12
N MET A 51 -3.91 1.54 -8.59
CA MET A 51 -4.45 1.46 -9.94
C MET A 51 -5.97 1.19 -9.92
N GLY A 52 -6.38 0.06 -9.37
CA GLY A 52 -7.80 -0.27 -9.23
C GLY A 52 -8.58 0.81 -8.49
N ASN A 53 -9.75 1.15 -8.95
CA ASN A 53 -10.65 2.12 -8.32
C ASN A 53 -12.01 1.47 -8.10
N VAL A 54 -12.24 0.94 -6.90
CA VAL A 54 -13.48 0.23 -6.56
C VAL A 54 -14.69 1.17 -6.59
N TYR A 55 -14.46 2.43 -6.23
CA TYR A 55 -15.52 3.45 -6.23
C TYR A 55 -15.90 3.88 -7.66
N ASP A 56 -14.90 4.00 -8.54
CA ASP A 56 -15.11 4.37 -9.94
C ASP A 56 -14.25 3.49 -10.88
N PRO A 57 -14.73 2.32 -11.26
CA PRO A 57 -13.99 1.41 -12.13
C PRO A 57 -13.68 1.96 -13.53
N SER A 58 -14.31 3.06 -13.93
CA SER A 58 -14.02 3.72 -15.20
C SER A 58 -12.72 4.53 -15.16
N ARG A 59 -12.24 4.89 -13.97
CA ARG A 59 -11.04 5.71 -13.73
C ARG A 59 -9.98 4.94 -12.92
N GLU A 60 -9.50 3.85 -13.49
CA GLU A 60 -8.36 3.09 -12.95
C GLU A 60 -7.05 3.75 -13.37
N ILE A 61 -6.74 4.89 -12.76
CA ILE A 61 -5.56 5.70 -13.03
C ILE A 61 -4.78 5.95 -11.75
N ALA A 62 -3.48 6.25 -11.84
CA ALA A 62 -2.64 6.56 -10.70
C ALA A 62 -2.68 8.03 -10.25
N PRO A 63 -2.72 9.04 -11.16
CA PRO A 63 -2.69 10.46 -10.78
C PRO A 63 -3.86 10.87 -9.88
N GLY A 64 -3.58 11.78 -8.95
CA GLY A 64 -4.59 12.34 -8.05
C GLY A 64 -5.15 11.39 -7.00
N ARG A 65 -4.49 10.25 -6.78
CA ARG A 65 -4.92 9.21 -5.83
C ARG A 65 -3.80 8.86 -4.86
N GLY A 66 -4.14 8.18 -3.78
CA GLY A 66 -3.14 7.80 -2.79
C GLY A 66 -3.65 6.82 -1.74
N ASN A 67 -2.74 6.43 -0.86
CA ASN A 67 -3.07 5.63 0.31
C ASN A 67 -3.42 6.57 1.48
N LEU A 68 -4.65 6.46 1.98
CA LEU A 68 -5.18 7.33 3.04
C LEU A 68 -4.65 6.93 4.42
N SER A 69 -4.56 5.63 4.66
CA SER A 69 -4.10 5.11 5.94
C SER A 69 -3.63 3.66 5.79
N PHE A 70 -2.73 3.26 6.68
CA PHE A 70 -2.31 1.87 6.80
C PHE A 70 -2.14 1.47 8.26
N THR A 71 -2.25 0.17 8.52
CA THR A 71 -1.96 -0.44 9.82
C THR A 71 -1.22 -1.74 9.59
N SER A 72 -0.20 -2.03 10.43
CA SER A 72 0.60 -3.26 10.32
C SER A 72 0.29 -4.22 11.46
N ILE A 73 0.11 -5.49 11.14
CA ILE A 73 -0.10 -6.58 12.08
C ILE A 73 1.27 -7.13 12.52
N ASN A 74 1.47 -7.30 13.82
CA ASN A 74 2.64 -7.93 14.39
C ASN A 74 2.48 -9.46 14.37
N LEU A 75 2.93 -10.11 13.29
CA LEU A 75 2.81 -11.57 13.13
C LEU A 75 3.59 -12.37 14.19
N PRO A 76 4.84 -12.01 14.57
CA PRO A 76 5.56 -12.73 15.62
C PRO A 76 4.79 -12.81 16.93
N ARG A 77 4.12 -11.74 17.33
CA ARG A 77 3.31 -11.76 18.55
C ARG A 77 2.19 -12.80 18.46
N LEU A 78 1.51 -12.92 17.33
CA LEU A 78 0.46 -13.92 17.14
C LEU A 78 1.04 -15.33 17.23
N ALA A 79 2.17 -15.55 16.57
CA ALA A 79 2.87 -16.86 16.57
C ALA A 79 3.30 -17.30 17.98
N ILE A 80 3.88 -16.38 18.77
CA ILE A 80 4.30 -16.67 20.15
C ILE A 80 3.11 -17.00 21.05
N VAL A 81 1.99 -16.26 20.88
CA VAL A 81 0.79 -16.48 21.72
C VAL A 81 0.16 -17.85 21.49
N VAL A 82 0.24 -18.39 20.27
CA VAL A 82 -0.37 -19.67 19.94
C VAL A 82 0.53 -20.88 20.19
N ASP A 83 1.82 -20.66 20.48
CA ASP A 83 2.80 -21.69 20.83
C ASP A 83 2.77 -22.92 19.90
N GLY A 84 2.86 -22.67 18.59
CA GLY A 84 2.87 -23.71 17.55
C GLY A 84 1.51 -24.22 17.07
N ASP A 85 0.40 -23.78 17.66
CA ASP A 85 -0.95 -24.12 17.18
C ASP A 85 -1.30 -23.34 15.92
N ILE A 86 -1.01 -23.92 14.75
CA ILE A 86 -1.23 -23.29 13.45
C ILE A 86 -2.71 -22.97 13.18
N PRO A 87 -3.69 -23.86 13.42
CA PRO A 87 -5.10 -23.54 13.32
C PRO A 87 -5.51 -22.32 14.16
N GLN A 88 -5.05 -22.26 15.40
CA GLN A 88 -5.32 -21.13 16.29
C GLN A 88 -4.62 -19.84 15.80
N PHE A 89 -3.43 -19.93 15.20
CA PHE A 89 -2.75 -18.81 14.58
C PHE A 89 -3.63 -18.13 13.52
N PHE A 90 -4.16 -18.90 12.58
CA PHE A 90 -5.03 -18.35 11.52
C PHE A 90 -6.31 -17.76 12.08
N LYS A 91 -6.92 -18.38 13.09
CA LYS A 91 -8.09 -17.83 13.76
C LYS A 91 -7.80 -16.48 14.44
N LEU A 92 -6.64 -16.36 15.10
CA LEU A 92 -6.23 -15.07 15.67
C LEU A 92 -5.90 -14.04 14.59
N LEU A 93 -5.26 -14.47 13.50
CA LEU A 93 -4.94 -13.61 12.36
C LEU A 93 -6.21 -13.03 11.74
N ASP A 94 -7.23 -13.86 11.49
CA ASP A 94 -8.53 -13.41 10.97
C ASP A 94 -9.15 -12.36 11.90
N GLY A 95 -9.20 -12.63 13.19
CA GLY A 95 -9.70 -11.66 14.16
C GLY A 95 -8.89 -10.36 14.24
N MET A 96 -7.59 -10.41 13.96
CA MET A 96 -6.74 -9.20 13.87
C MET A 96 -6.96 -8.46 12.56
N LEU A 97 -7.21 -9.16 11.45
CA LEU A 97 -7.57 -8.56 10.17
C LEU A 97 -8.88 -7.79 10.30
N ASP A 98 -9.90 -8.38 10.90
CA ASP A 98 -11.20 -7.72 11.14
C ASP A 98 -11.05 -6.45 11.98
N LYS A 99 -10.30 -6.52 13.09
CA LYS A 99 -10.04 -5.35 13.94
C LYS A 99 -9.26 -4.26 13.21
N THR A 100 -8.29 -4.64 12.39
CA THR A 100 -7.48 -3.71 11.61
C THR A 100 -8.32 -3.04 10.53
N MET A 101 -9.17 -3.80 9.86
CA MET A 101 -10.13 -3.28 8.88
C MET A 101 -11.05 -2.26 9.53
N GLN A 102 -11.67 -2.58 10.67
CA GLN A 102 -12.55 -1.66 11.38
C GLN A 102 -11.82 -0.38 11.78
N GLN A 103 -10.61 -0.49 12.32
CA GLN A 103 -9.79 0.67 12.67
C GLN A 103 -9.48 1.57 11.47
N LEU A 104 -9.23 0.99 10.30
CA LEU A 104 -8.97 1.76 9.08
C LEU A 104 -10.25 2.45 8.59
N LEU A 105 -11.41 1.81 8.70
CA LEU A 105 -12.70 2.42 8.37
C LEU A 105 -13.03 3.58 9.31
N ASP A 106 -12.83 3.40 10.63
CA ASP A 106 -13.03 4.49 11.62
C ASP A 106 -12.15 5.70 11.30
N ARG A 107 -10.87 5.46 10.91
CA ARG A 107 -9.97 6.54 10.47
C ARG A 107 -10.44 7.20 9.18
N TYR A 108 -10.97 6.42 8.25
CA TYR A 108 -11.54 6.96 7.02
C TYR A 108 -12.70 7.89 7.33
N GLU A 109 -13.64 7.51 8.20
CA GLU A 109 -14.78 8.33 8.60
C GLU A 109 -14.35 9.66 9.23
N ILE A 110 -13.33 9.62 10.11
CA ILE A 110 -12.74 10.82 10.71
C ILE A 110 -12.14 11.74 9.65
N GLN A 111 -11.46 11.19 8.65
CA GLN A 111 -10.88 11.97 7.56
C GLN A 111 -11.94 12.51 6.61
N ALA A 112 -12.94 11.69 6.28
CA ALA A 112 -14.03 12.01 5.36
C ALA A 112 -14.91 13.17 5.85
N SER A 113 -15.08 13.29 7.17
CA SER A 113 -15.83 14.39 7.80
C SER A 113 -15.06 15.71 7.88
N ARG A 114 -13.82 15.77 7.41
CA ARG A 114 -13.05 17.00 7.35
C ARG A 114 -13.38 17.79 6.10
N VAL A 115 -13.13 19.10 6.17
CA VAL A 115 -13.39 20.00 5.05
C VAL A 115 -12.11 20.32 4.26
N VAL A 116 -12.25 20.78 3.02
CA VAL A 116 -11.16 21.10 2.10
C VAL A 116 -10.08 21.96 2.74
N ARG A 117 -10.45 22.97 3.50
CA ARG A 117 -9.50 23.88 4.20
C ARG A 117 -8.56 23.18 5.18
N ASN A 118 -8.90 21.97 5.65
CA ASN A 118 -8.01 21.15 6.49
C ASN A 118 -6.88 20.49 5.68
N PHE A 119 -7.00 20.46 4.35
CA PHE A 119 -6.04 19.88 3.41
C PHE A 119 -5.69 20.87 2.30
N PRO A 120 -5.10 22.04 2.65
CA PRO A 120 -4.95 23.16 1.72
C PRO A 120 -4.18 22.80 0.44
N PHE A 121 -3.17 21.92 0.53
CA PHE A 121 -2.40 21.49 -0.62
C PHE A 121 -3.13 20.39 -1.42
N LEU A 122 -3.49 19.28 -0.77
CA LEU A 122 -4.06 18.15 -1.48
C LEU A 122 -5.42 18.43 -2.12
N MET A 123 -6.27 19.13 -1.38
CA MET A 123 -7.65 19.41 -1.78
C MET A 123 -7.80 20.82 -2.33
N GLY A 124 -7.18 21.81 -1.65
CA GLY A 124 -7.32 23.22 -2.03
C GLY A 124 -6.65 23.58 -3.36
N GLU A 125 -5.55 22.90 -3.71
CA GLU A 125 -4.85 23.10 -4.99
C GLU A 125 -5.28 22.09 -6.08
N GLY A 126 -6.35 21.32 -5.86
CA GLY A 126 -6.85 20.39 -6.87
C GLY A 126 -5.92 19.20 -7.17
N VAL A 127 -5.01 18.83 -6.25
CA VAL A 127 -4.05 17.74 -6.45
C VAL A 127 -4.72 16.38 -6.35
N TRP A 128 -5.69 16.26 -5.43
CA TRP A 128 -6.46 15.03 -5.28
C TRP A 128 -7.58 14.97 -6.33
N MET A 129 -7.83 13.75 -6.83
CA MET A 129 -8.87 13.51 -7.86
C MET A 129 -10.21 14.10 -7.44
N ASP A 130 -10.80 14.90 -8.32
CA ASP A 130 -12.10 15.58 -8.15
C ASP A 130 -12.15 16.65 -7.03
N SER A 131 -11.05 16.93 -6.35
CA SER A 131 -11.05 17.95 -5.29
C SER A 131 -11.26 19.38 -5.81
N ASP A 132 -10.98 19.62 -7.08
CA ASP A 132 -11.28 20.88 -7.79
C ASP A 132 -12.78 21.20 -7.90
N LYS A 133 -13.64 20.20 -7.65
CA LYS A 133 -15.10 20.34 -7.63
C LYS A 133 -15.65 20.80 -6.29
N LEU A 134 -14.82 20.84 -5.25
CA LEU A 134 -15.20 21.13 -3.89
C LEU A 134 -14.88 22.58 -3.50
N GLY A 135 -15.76 23.20 -2.73
CA GLY A 135 -15.50 24.48 -2.05
C GLY A 135 -14.70 24.31 -0.75
N PRO A 136 -14.13 25.41 -0.20
CA PRO A 136 -13.28 25.34 0.99
C PRO A 136 -13.94 24.75 2.24
N ASP A 137 -15.25 24.82 2.35
CA ASP A 137 -16.05 24.33 3.48
C ASP A 137 -16.74 23.00 3.21
N ASP A 138 -16.57 22.44 2.01
CA ASP A 138 -17.15 21.15 1.68
C ASP A 138 -16.37 20.00 2.33
N GLU A 139 -17.09 18.97 2.77
CA GLU A 139 -16.48 17.74 3.28
C GLU A 139 -15.80 16.98 2.15
N VAL A 140 -14.63 16.37 2.47
CA VAL A 140 -13.81 15.67 1.47
C VAL A 140 -14.20 14.21 1.26
N GLY A 141 -15.21 13.70 1.97
CA GLY A 141 -15.59 12.29 1.99
C GLY A 141 -15.81 11.69 0.61
N GLU A 142 -16.52 12.40 -0.28
CA GLU A 142 -16.83 11.88 -1.62
C GLU A 142 -15.57 11.69 -2.48
N VAL A 143 -14.60 12.60 -2.39
CA VAL A 143 -13.37 12.49 -3.18
C VAL A 143 -12.35 11.55 -2.55
N LEU A 144 -12.36 11.38 -1.21
CA LEU A 144 -11.49 10.41 -0.53
C LEU A 144 -11.78 8.96 -0.92
N LYS A 145 -12.99 8.65 -1.41
CA LYS A 145 -13.34 7.31 -1.91
C LYS A 145 -12.44 6.81 -3.04
N HIS A 146 -11.76 7.71 -3.75
CA HIS A 146 -10.76 7.36 -4.76
C HIS A 146 -9.43 6.88 -4.17
N GLY A 147 -9.22 7.02 -2.86
CA GLY A 147 -8.05 6.54 -2.15
C GLY A 147 -8.12 5.07 -1.77
N THR A 148 -7.06 4.59 -1.12
CA THR A 148 -6.96 3.22 -0.62
C THR A 148 -6.67 3.18 0.87
N LEU A 149 -7.09 2.10 1.52
CA LEU A 149 -6.70 1.71 2.85
C LEU A 149 -5.85 0.44 2.76
N SER A 150 -4.79 0.35 3.54
CA SER A 150 -3.86 -0.78 3.42
C SER A 150 -3.64 -1.48 4.76
N ILE A 151 -3.69 -2.81 4.73
CA ILE A 151 -3.26 -3.66 5.84
C ILE A 151 -1.89 -4.22 5.50
N GLY A 152 -0.92 -3.98 6.37
CA GLY A 152 0.42 -4.52 6.28
C GLY A 152 0.70 -5.53 7.39
N PHE A 153 1.88 -6.10 7.36
CA PHE A 153 2.39 -6.94 8.43
C PHE A 153 3.90 -6.75 8.60
N CYS A 154 4.42 -7.15 9.74
CA CYS A 154 5.86 -7.19 10.00
C CYS A 154 6.26 -8.53 10.63
N GLY A 155 7.53 -8.89 10.47
CA GLY A 155 8.13 -10.03 11.15
C GLY A 155 7.68 -11.39 10.62
N LEU A 156 7.49 -11.57 9.31
CA LEU A 156 7.06 -12.86 8.73
C LEU A 156 8.08 -13.97 9.01
N ALA A 157 9.39 -13.68 8.89
CA ALA A 157 10.43 -14.67 9.15
C ALA A 157 10.42 -15.13 10.61
N GLU A 158 10.35 -14.19 11.54
CA GLU A 158 10.27 -14.46 12.98
C GLU A 158 8.98 -15.19 13.36
N CYS A 159 7.89 -14.87 12.69
CA CYS A 159 6.62 -15.56 12.83
C CYS A 159 6.75 -17.04 12.44
N LEU A 160 7.36 -17.32 11.29
CA LEU A 160 7.58 -18.70 10.82
C LEU A 160 8.47 -19.48 11.78
N VAL A 161 9.56 -18.89 12.30
CA VAL A 161 10.41 -19.50 13.30
C VAL A 161 9.62 -19.82 14.58
N ALA A 162 8.80 -18.88 15.06
CA ALA A 162 8.00 -19.08 16.26
C ALA A 162 6.93 -20.18 16.10
N LEU A 163 6.31 -20.30 14.91
CA LEU A 163 5.29 -21.31 14.64
C LEU A 163 5.86 -22.72 14.42
N THR A 164 7.03 -22.83 13.81
CA THR A 164 7.54 -24.12 13.35
C THR A 164 8.73 -24.62 14.17
N CYS A 165 9.28 -23.78 15.05
CA CYS A 165 10.55 -24.01 15.78
C CYS A 165 11.71 -24.38 14.83
N LEU A 166 11.58 -24.10 13.55
CA LEU A 166 12.61 -24.31 12.55
C LEU A 166 13.51 -23.08 12.50
N LEU A 167 14.77 -23.25 12.78
CA LEU A 167 15.78 -22.27 12.41
C LEU A 167 15.69 -22.06 10.89
N TYR A 168 15.71 -20.82 10.46
CA TYR A 168 15.69 -20.45 9.06
C TYR A 168 16.89 -21.10 8.36
N THR A 169 16.64 -22.14 7.58
CA THR A 169 17.69 -22.92 6.90
C THR A 169 17.92 -22.51 5.47
N SER A 170 17.18 -21.52 4.97
CA SER A 170 17.40 -20.95 3.65
C SER A 170 18.55 -19.96 3.71
N PRO A 171 19.60 -20.09 2.89
CA PRO A 171 20.67 -19.12 2.85
C PRO A 171 20.09 -17.74 2.53
N SER A 172 20.42 -16.77 3.37
CA SER A 172 20.09 -15.37 3.11
C SER A 172 20.81 -14.93 1.83
N PRO A 173 20.18 -14.13 0.97
CA PRO A 173 20.90 -13.53 -0.16
C PRO A 173 22.09 -12.65 0.25
N ARG A 174 22.39 -12.55 1.55
CA ARG A 174 23.48 -11.77 2.11
C ARG A 174 24.66 -12.61 2.63
N ASP A 175 24.55 -13.94 2.59
CA ASP A 175 25.62 -14.86 3.00
C ASP A 175 26.53 -15.17 1.83
#